data_e9b483004c8c9001e4da0137e9133653
#
_entry.id   e9b483004c8c9001e4da0137e9133653
#
_cell.length_a   1.000
_cell.length_b   1.000
_cell.length_c   1.000
_cell.angle_alpha   90.00
_cell.angle_beta   90.00
_cell.angle_gamma   90.00
#
_symmetry.space_group_name_H-M   'P 1'
#
loop_
_entity.id
_entity.type
_entity.pdbx_description
1 polymer ?
#
loop_
_entity_poly.entity_id
_entity_poly.type
_entity_poly.pdbx_seq_one_letter_code
_entity_poly.pdbx_strand_id
1 'polypeptide(L)'
;HARDINGSLNVLLEQIGRKYQMNMVSVFEYAPDGKNMLLTNCWSDMGQIYEKNILPITWPKLMKAEVGEFVQTTPKWQEKRKKEWLEWSGNAIPIQSIAAVKFEYSNGKTGCIDVGSVEQGKQWRTEEIGTICELSRVVAVFVTLREKMQEDQQAIHKLKNRDRLTGLYNMEAFRTKLVQLLEAEENPQENTYALTMVDVNNFSYVNENFGAEMGDSILKEFSRLLERKKVMAACR
;
A
#
# COMPACT_ATOMS: atom_id res chain seq x y z
N HIS A 1 -5.93 -11.22 -8.71
CA HIS A 1 -6.57 -9.99 -9.29
C HIS A 1 -5.79 -8.71 -8.99
N ALA A 2 -5.34 -8.44 -7.74
CA ALA A 2 -4.51 -7.24 -7.46
C ALA A 2 -3.11 -7.29 -8.13
N ARG A 3 -2.55 -8.49 -8.31
CA ARG A 3 -1.32 -8.70 -9.09
C ARG A 3 -1.50 -8.37 -10.57
N ASP A 4 -2.71 -8.55 -11.09
CA ASP A 4 -3.06 -8.26 -12.47
C ASP A 4 -3.10 -6.75 -12.76
N ILE A 5 -3.63 -5.93 -11.84
CA ILE A 5 -3.65 -4.48 -11.97
C ILE A 5 -2.24 -3.89 -11.98
N ASN A 6 -1.38 -4.28 -11.03
CA ASN A 6 0.00 -3.79 -11.00
C ASN A 6 0.80 -4.28 -12.22
N GLY A 7 0.57 -5.51 -12.67
CA GLY A 7 1.18 -6.03 -13.90
C GLY A 7 0.76 -5.22 -15.13
N SER A 8 -0.53 -4.93 -15.26
CA SER A 8 -1.08 -4.12 -16.35
C SER A 8 -0.53 -2.70 -16.34
N LEU A 9 -0.40 -2.10 -15.15
CA LEU A 9 0.19 -0.77 -15.01
C LEU A 9 1.67 -0.78 -15.43
N ASN A 10 2.47 -1.76 -15.01
CA ASN A 10 3.87 -1.86 -15.42
C ASN A 10 4.03 -2.00 -16.94
N VAL A 11 3.18 -2.79 -17.60
CA VAL A 11 3.17 -2.91 -19.07
C VAL A 11 2.87 -1.55 -19.72
N LEU A 12 1.92 -0.79 -19.17
CA LEU A 12 1.61 0.55 -19.66
C LEU A 12 2.80 1.51 -19.52
N LEU A 13 3.46 1.50 -18.34
CA LEU A 13 4.65 2.33 -18.09
C LEU A 13 5.79 1.98 -19.07
N GLU A 14 6.00 0.69 -19.32
CA GLU A 14 6.98 0.22 -20.30
C GLU A 14 6.67 0.72 -21.70
N GLN A 15 5.43 0.56 -22.18
CA GLN A 15 5.03 0.98 -23.52
C GLN A 15 5.23 2.49 -23.72
N ILE A 16 4.85 3.30 -22.73
CA ILE A 16 5.04 4.75 -22.78
C ILE A 16 6.53 5.11 -22.74
N GLY A 17 7.28 4.50 -21.83
CA GLY A 17 8.71 4.72 -21.71
C GLY A 17 9.45 4.45 -23.01
N ARG A 18 9.20 3.31 -23.64
CA ARG A 18 9.80 2.93 -24.92
C ARG A 18 9.36 3.85 -26.08
N LYS A 19 8.06 4.16 -26.17
CA LYS A 19 7.51 5.01 -27.24
C LYS A 19 8.15 6.41 -27.26
N TYR A 20 8.36 6.99 -26.08
CA TYR A 20 8.90 8.35 -25.96
C TYR A 20 10.38 8.40 -25.56
N GLN A 21 11.08 7.25 -25.67
CA GLN A 21 12.51 7.14 -25.37
C GLN A 21 12.88 7.69 -23.98
N MET A 22 12.02 7.44 -23.01
CA MET A 22 12.29 7.71 -21.61
C MET A 22 13.12 6.57 -21.05
N ASN A 23 14.00 6.86 -20.09
CA ASN A 23 14.83 5.83 -19.46
C ASN A 23 14.19 5.29 -18.18
N MET A 24 13.19 6.01 -17.65
CA MET A 24 12.49 5.65 -16.42
C MET A 24 11.06 6.20 -16.44
N VAL A 25 10.12 5.42 -15.94
CA VAL A 25 8.77 5.87 -15.59
C VAL A 25 8.39 5.24 -14.26
N SER A 26 8.09 6.07 -13.25
CA SER A 26 7.81 5.62 -11.89
C SER A 26 6.51 6.20 -11.36
N VAL A 27 5.84 5.46 -10.49
CA VAL A 27 4.62 5.88 -9.80
C VAL A 27 4.87 5.86 -8.30
N PHE A 28 4.64 7.00 -7.67
CA PHE A 28 4.75 7.18 -6.24
C PHE A 28 3.41 7.58 -5.64
N GLU A 29 3.11 7.04 -4.48
CA GLU A 29 1.99 7.46 -3.63
C GLU A 29 2.54 8.18 -2.41
N TYR A 30 1.93 9.30 -2.03
CA TYR A 30 2.40 10.05 -0.86
C TYR A 30 1.91 9.37 0.41
N ALA A 31 2.84 9.16 1.34
CA ALA A 31 2.50 8.62 2.64
C ALA A 31 1.68 9.62 3.46
N PRO A 32 0.80 9.13 4.37
CA PRO A 32 -0.03 9.99 5.22
C PRO A 32 0.76 10.94 6.11
N ASP A 33 2.04 10.68 6.35
CA ASP A 33 2.93 11.52 7.14
C ASP A 33 3.32 12.83 6.44
N GLY A 34 3.00 12.97 5.14
CA GLY A 34 3.36 14.12 4.31
C GLY A 34 4.85 14.33 4.10
N LYS A 35 5.70 13.38 4.52
CA LYS A 35 7.16 13.47 4.44
C LYS A 35 7.77 12.45 3.49
N ASN A 36 7.09 11.33 3.30
CA ASN A 36 7.57 10.21 2.51
C ASN A 36 6.65 9.94 1.32
N MET A 37 7.20 9.28 0.31
CA MET A 37 6.47 8.72 -0.81
C MET A 37 6.85 7.25 -0.99
N LEU A 38 5.88 6.44 -1.38
CA LEU A 38 6.02 5.01 -1.60
C LEU A 38 6.08 4.74 -3.10
N LEU A 39 7.17 4.14 -3.56
CA LEU A 39 7.29 3.63 -4.92
C LEU A 39 6.40 2.40 -5.08
N THR A 40 5.40 2.49 -5.94
CA THR A 40 4.44 1.40 -6.16
C THR A 40 4.65 0.69 -7.48
N ASN A 41 5.06 1.41 -8.51
CA ASN A 41 5.36 0.86 -9.83
C ASN A 41 6.57 1.60 -10.44
N CYS A 42 7.40 0.87 -11.16
CA CYS A 42 8.53 1.45 -11.88
C CYS A 42 8.87 0.60 -13.09
N TRP A 43 9.11 1.26 -14.19
CA TRP A 43 9.75 0.70 -15.36
C TRP A 43 11.02 1.48 -15.72
N SER A 44 12.06 0.78 -16.16
CA SER A 44 13.27 1.37 -16.71
C SER A 44 13.90 0.45 -17.75
N ASP A 45 14.52 1.05 -18.74
CA ASP A 45 15.35 0.34 -19.73
C ASP A 45 16.76 -0.02 -19.20
N MET A 46 17.09 0.47 -18.00
CA MET A 46 18.39 0.29 -17.36
C MET A 46 18.37 -0.71 -16.19
N GLY A 47 17.26 -1.42 -15.99
CA GLY A 47 17.08 -2.36 -14.88
C GLY A 47 16.52 -1.72 -13.62
N GLN A 48 16.88 -2.26 -12.45
CA GLN A 48 16.37 -1.75 -11.16
C GLN A 48 16.97 -0.39 -10.82
N ILE A 49 16.08 0.60 -10.64
CA ILE A 49 16.47 1.99 -10.39
C ILE A 49 16.54 2.32 -8.91
N TYR A 50 15.60 1.80 -8.14
CA TYR A 50 15.46 2.12 -6.72
C TYR A 50 15.74 0.88 -5.87
N GLU A 51 16.64 1.01 -4.90
CA GLU A 51 16.85 -0.02 -3.88
C GLU A 51 15.79 0.05 -2.78
N LYS A 52 15.24 1.24 -2.54
CA LYS A 52 14.27 1.50 -1.49
C LYS A 52 12.90 1.83 -2.08
N ASN A 53 11.87 1.26 -1.50
CA ASN A 53 10.50 1.57 -1.90
C ASN A 53 9.90 2.80 -1.18
N ILE A 54 10.54 3.27 -0.10
CA ILE A 54 10.11 4.44 0.67
C ILE A 54 11.18 5.51 0.53
N LEU A 55 10.80 6.64 -0.03
CA LEU A 55 11.68 7.75 -0.31
C LEU A 55 11.16 9.03 0.37
N PRO A 56 12.04 9.89 0.89
CA PRO A 56 11.63 11.18 1.41
C PRO A 56 11.19 12.10 0.26
N ILE A 57 10.17 12.91 0.51
CA ILE A 57 9.71 13.92 -0.43
C ILE A 57 10.70 15.10 -0.41
N THR A 58 11.47 15.25 -1.47
CA THR A 58 12.51 16.26 -1.56
C THR A 58 12.28 17.31 -2.64
N TRP A 59 11.15 17.26 -3.33
CA TRP A 59 10.82 18.15 -4.44
C TRP A 59 9.71 19.16 -4.09
N PRO A 60 10.04 20.31 -3.46
CA PRO A 60 9.05 21.28 -3.00
C PRO A 60 8.15 21.87 -4.10
N LYS A 61 8.67 21.98 -5.32
CA LYS A 61 7.88 22.47 -6.47
C LYS A 61 6.78 21.51 -6.83
N LEU A 62 7.04 20.20 -6.85
CA LEU A 62 6.04 19.16 -7.09
C LEU A 62 4.98 19.13 -5.99
N MET A 63 5.39 19.33 -4.74
CA MET A 63 4.45 19.35 -3.60
C MET A 63 3.44 20.50 -3.68
N LYS A 64 3.87 21.65 -4.22
CA LYS A 64 3.04 22.84 -4.42
C LYS A 64 2.26 22.83 -5.72
N ALA A 65 2.59 21.92 -6.63
CA ALA A 65 1.93 21.82 -7.94
C ALA A 65 0.45 21.43 -7.78
N GLU A 66 -0.36 21.90 -8.69
CA GLU A 66 -1.74 21.45 -8.81
C GLU A 66 -1.81 20.03 -9.38
N VAL A 67 -2.95 19.38 -9.19
CA VAL A 67 -3.20 18.05 -9.77
C VAL A 67 -3.25 18.20 -11.30
N GLY A 68 -2.47 17.37 -11.99
CA GLY A 68 -2.34 17.42 -13.45
C GLY A 68 -1.30 18.44 -13.97
N GLU A 69 -0.67 19.22 -13.09
CA GLU A 69 0.38 20.16 -13.48
C GLU A 69 1.69 19.41 -13.76
N PHE A 70 2.29 19.72 -14.93
CA PHE A 70 3.60 19.20 -15.31
C PHE A 70 4.72 20.02 -14.66
N VAL A 71 5.59 19.35 -13.93
CA VAL A 71 6.72 19.95 -13.22
C VAL A 71 8.00 19.26 -13.64
N GLN A 72 9.04 20.03 -13.96
CA GLN A 72 10.36 19.47 -14.28
C GLN A 72 11.43 19.97 -13.33
N THR A 73 12.46 19.15 -13.13
CA THR A 73 13.67 19.52 -12.35
C THR A 73 14.50 20.56 -13.11
N THR A 74 15.22 21.37 -12.36
CA THR A 74 16.24 22.26 -12.92
C THR A 74 17.62 21.65 -12.73
N PRO A 75 18.62 21.94 -13.59
CA PRO A 75 19.99 21.46 -13.40
C PRO A 75 20.55 21.79 -12.00
N LYS A 76 20.27 22.99 -11.50
CA LYS A 76 20.70 23.41 -10.15
C LYS A 76 20.10 22.54 -9.04
N TRP A 77 18.85 22.11 -9.18
CA TRP A 77 18.20 21.21 -8.22
C TRP A 77 18.83 19.83 -8.27
N GLN A 78 19.07 19.31 -9.47
CA GLN A 78 19.68 18.00 -9.70
C GLN A 78 21.08 17.92 -9.09
N GLU A 79 21.94 18.89 -9.33
CA GLU A 79 23.28 18.97 -8.71
C GLU A 79 23.21 18.95 -7.18
N LYS A 80 22.30 19.75 -6.59
CA LYS A 80 22.12 19.80 -5.13
C LYS A 80 21.69 18.47 -4.55
N ARG A 81 20.90 17.67 -5.30
CA ARG A 81 20.30 16.41 -4.84
C ARG A 81 21.00 15.15 -5.35
N LYS A 82 22.06 15.31 -6.11
CA LYS A 82 22.81 14.21 -6.71
C LYS A 82 23.24 13.16 -5.68
N LYS A 83 23.70 13.58 -4.51
CA LYS A 83 24.11 12.68 -3.43
C LYS A 83 22.94 11.88 -2.86
N GLU A 84 21.83 12.55 -2.56
CA GLU A 84 20.62 11.90 -2.04
C GLU A 84 20.05 10.92 -3.07
N TRP A 85 20.07 11.31 -4.33
CA TRP A 85 19.64 10.44 -5.42
C TRP A 85 20.48 9.16 -5.51
N LEU A 86 21.79 9.26 -5.40
CA LEU A 86 22.69 8.10 -5.38
C LEU A 86 22.39 7.14 -4.21
N GLU A 87 22.03 7.68 -3.05
CA GLU A 87 21.65 6.88 -1.89
C GLU A 87 20.31 6.11 -2.11
N TRP A 88 19.43 6.63 -2.95
CA TRP A 88 18.13 5.98 -3.23
C TRP A 88 18.19 4.99 -4.38
N SER A 89 19.00 5.27 -5.38
CA SER A 89 19.14 4.47 -6.60
C SER A 89 20.24 3.40 -6.52
N GLY A 90 20.96 3.30 -5.41
CA GLY A 90 22.02 2.30 -5.26
C GLY A 90 23.17 2.45 -6.25
N ASN A 91 23.54 3.66 -6.60
CA ASN A 91 24.62 4.00 -7.56
C ASN A 91 24.37 3.60 -9.03
N ALA A 92 23.18 3.16 -9.40
CA ALA A 92 23.02 2.49 -10.70
C ALA A 92 22.66 3.44 -11.85
N ILE A 93 22.18 4.71 -11.63
CA ILE A 93 21.52 5.41 -12.72
C ILE A 93 21.89 6.86 -12.89
N PRO A 94 22.37 7.21 -14.09
CA PRO A 94 22.67 8.60 -14.43
C PRO A 94 21.44 9.35 -14.95
N ILE A 95 20.31 9.33 -14.24
CA ILE A 95 19.16 10.16 -14.61
C ILE A 95 19.56 11.63 -14.45
N GLN A 96 19.55 12.35 -15.57
CA GLN A 96 20.00 13.75 -15.66
C GLN A 96 18.83 14.73 -15.72
N SER A 97 17.66 14.29 -16.13
CA SER A 97 16.45 15.11 -16.22
C SER A 97 15.26 14.33 -15.71
N ILE A 98 14.47 14.95 -14.83
CA ILE A 98 13.24 14.37 -14.28
C ILE A 98 12.10 15.36 -14.49
N ALA A 99 10.96 14.85 -14.91
CA ALA A 99 9.70 15.55 -14.88
C ALA A 99 8.65 14.72 -14.17
N ALA A 100 7.66 15.37 -13.58
CA ALA A 100 6.60 14.68 -12.87
C ALA A 100 5.27 15.40 -13.00
N VAL A 101 4.19 14.63 -12.83
CA VAL A 101 2.82 15.13 -12.74
C VAL A 101 2.19 14.58 -11.48
N LYS A 102 1.62 15.46 -10.67
CA LYS A 102 0.87 15.09 -9.47
C LYS A 102 -0.52 14.60 -9.87
N PHE A 103 -0.96 13.50 -9.27
CA PHE A 103 -2.33 13.01 -9.42
C PHE A 103 -3.02 12.86 -8.07
N GLU A 104 -4.34 12.88 -8.12
CA GLU A 104 -5.21 12.60 -6.96
C GLU A 104 -5.99 11.32 -7.22
N TYR A 105 -6.17 10.51 -6.19
CA TYR A 105 -6.91 9.26 -6.21
C TYR A 105 -7.69 9.10 -4.91
N SER A 106 -8.51 8.09 -4.76
CA SER A 106 -9.32 7.73 -3.58
C SER A 106 -9.34 8.74 -2.42
N ASN A 107 -10.46 9.46 -2.25
CA ASN A 107 -10.69 10.33 -1.08
C ASN A 107 -9.64 11.44 -0.85
N GLY A 108 -9.11 12.04 -1.92
CA GLY A 108 -8.16 13.14 -1.82
C GLY A 108 -6.71 12.74 -1.55
N LYS A 109 -6.41 11.44 -1.57
CA LYS A 109 -5.02 10.96 -1.53
C LYS A 109 -4.30 11.38 -2.80
N THR A 110 -3.02 11.66 -2.67
CA THR A 110 -2.22 12.13 -3.80
C THR A 110 -0.98 11.28 -4.03
N GLY A 111 -0.51 11.31 -5.26
CA GLY A 111 0.71 10.67 -5.70
C GLY A 111 1.33 11.46 -6.85
N CYS A 112 2.39 10.94 -7.42
CA CYS A 112 2.95 11.47 -8.65
C CYS A 112 3.40 10.34 -9.58
N ILE A 113 3.32 10.63 -10.88
CA ILE A 113 4.08 9.90 -11.87
C ILE A 113 5.29 10.73 -12.21
N ASP A 114 6.47 10.13 -12.22
CA ASP A 114 7.68 10.76 -12.71
C ASP A 114 8.25 10.02 -13.91
N VAL A 115 8.95 10.77 -14.75
CA VAL A 115 9.66 10.29 -15.91
C VAL A 115 11.08 10.81 -15.89
N GLY A 116 12.02 9.94 -16.21
CA GLY A 116 13.44 10.25 -16.18
C GLY A 116 14.12 10.04 -17.52
N SER A 117 15.13 10.87 -17.79
CA SER A 117 16.02 10.75 -18.93
C SER A 117 17.48 10.88 -18.51
N VAL A 118 18.36 10.13 -19.16
CA VAL A 118 19.82 10.26 -19.04
C VAL A 118 20.36 11.51 -19.74
N GLU A 119 19.56 12.14 -20.59
CA GLU A 119 19.91 13.37 -21.30
C GLU A 119 19.89 14.57 -20.33
N GLN A 120 21.03 15.27 -20.24
CA GLN A 120 21.15 16.45 -19.41
C GLN A 120 20.38 17.63 -20.02
N GLY A 121 19.48 18.24 -19.23
CA GLY A 121 18.70 19.38 -19.68
C GLY A 121 17.68 19.06 -20.77
N LYS A 122 17.16 17.82 -20.78
CA LYS A 122 16.13 17.38 -21.74
C LYS A 122 15.02 18.42 -21.84
N GLN A 123 14.73 18.81 -23.07
CA GLN A 123 13.58 19.64 -23.41
C GLN A 123 12.39 18.72 -23.71
N TRP A 124 11.38 18.78 -22.85
CA TRP A 124 10.18 17.97 -23.01
C TRP A 124 9.30 18.58 -24.10
N ARG A 125 8.96 17.79 -25.12
CA ARG A 125 8.09 18.21 -26.21
C ARG A 125 6.65 18.30 -25.75
N THR A 126 5.86 19.15 -26.37
CA THR A 126 4.41 19.34 -26.04
C THR A 126 3.65 18.00 -26.05
N GLU A 127 3.95 17.11 -26.99
CA GLU A 127 3.34 15.78 -27.08
C GLU A 127 3.72 14.89 -25.88
N GLU A 128 5.00 14.91 -25.47
CA GLU A 128 5.47 14.16 -24.29
C GLU A 128 4.80 14.68 -23.02
N ILE A 129 4.72 15.99 -22.84
CA ILE A 129 4.05 16.63 -21.70
C ILE A 129 2.57 16.22 -21.66
N GLY A 130 1.87 16.34 -22.78
CA GLY A 130 0.46 15.94 -22.89
C GLY A 130 0.26 14.47 -22.52
N THR A 131 1.12 13.59 -23.04
CA THR A 131 1.05 12.15 -22.72
C THR A 131 1.30 11.86 -21.25
N ILE A 132 2.27 12.52 -20.61
CA ILE A 132 2.55 12.31 -19.17
C ILE A 132 1.39 12.81 -18.32
N CYS A 133 0.76 13.94 -18.70
CA CYS A 133 -0.43 14.44 -18.02
C CYS A 133 -1.63 13.48 -18.17
N GLU A 134 -1.87 12.93 -19.36
CA GLU A 134 -2.92 11.92 -19.55
C GLU A 134 -2.61 10.62 -18.81
N LEU A 135 -1.34 10.18 -18.82
CA LEU A 135 -0.90 9.00 -18.09
C LEU A 135 -1.15 9.16 -16.59
N SER A 136 -0.94 10.35 -16.02
CA SER A 136 -1.21 10.59 -14.60
C SER A 136 -2.67 10.34 -14.21
N ARG A 137 -3.62 10.67 -15.11
CA ARG A 137 -5.05 10.41 -14.92
C ARG A 137 -5.36 8.91 -14.98
N VAL A 138 -4.76 8.21 -15.95
CA VAL A 138 -4.90 6.75 -16.06
C VAL A 138 -4.33 6.06 -14.84
N VAL A 139 -3.14 6.47 -14.38
CA VAL A 139 -2.52 5.95 -13.15
C VAL A 139 -3.43 6.16 -11.95
N ALA A 140 -4.04 7.34 -11.79
CA ALA A 140 -4.97 7.63 -10.71
C ALA A 140 -6.14 6.63 -10.67
N VAL A 141 -6.69 6.26 -11.85
CA VAL A 141 -7.74 5.24 -11.95
C VAL A 141 -7.23 3.86 -11.53
N PHE A 142 -6.04 3.45 -12.00
CA PHE A 142 -5.44 2.16 -11.60
C PHE A 142 -5.20 2.06 -10.10
N VAL A 143 -4.66 3.13 -9.49
CA VAL A 143 -4.41 3.19 -8.05
C VAL A 143 -5.72 3.12 -7.26
N THR A 144 -6.75 3.88 -7.69
CA THR A 144 -8.09 3.84 -7.08
C THR A 144 -8.70 2.43 -7.14
N LEU A 145 -8.65 1.78 -8.30
CA LEU A 145 -9.16 0.41 -8.47
C LEU A 145 -8.41 -0.58 -7.60
N ARG A 146 -7.10 -0.47 -7.51
CA ARG A 146 -6.28 -1.32 -6.66
C ARG A 146 -6.66 -1.19 -5.18
N GLU A 147 -6.80 0.04 -4.67
CA GLU A 147 -7.23 0.27 -3.29
C GLU A 147 -8.60 -0.32 -3.02
N LYS A 148 -9.58 -0.04 -3.90
CA LYS A 148 -10.92 -0.58 -3.74
C LYS A 148 -10.93 -2.11 -3.71
N MET A 149 -10.17 -2.75 -4.60
CA MET A 149 -10.06 -4.21 -4.58
C MET A 149 -9.42 -4.75 -3.29
N GLN A 150 -8.44 -4.04 -2.75
CA GLN A 150 -7.82 -4.42 -1.48
C GLN A 150 -8.81 -4.27 -0.30
N GLU A 151 -9.58 -3.19 -0.27
CA GLU A 151 -10.64 -2.98 0.72
C GLU A 151 -11.72 -4.06 0.64
N ASP A 152 -12.20 -4.38 -0.57
CA ASP A 152 -13.18 -5.42 -0.80
C ASP A 152 -12.67 -6.80 -0.37
N GLN A 153 -11.41 -7.13 -0.71
CA GLN A 153 -10.78 -8.38 -0.27
C GLN A 153 -10.65 -8.46 1.25
N GLN A 154 -10.26 -7.37 1.90
CA GLN A 154 -10.19 -7.33 3.36
C GLN A 154 -11.58 -7.46 4.01
N ALA A 155 -12.60 -6.83 3.44
CA ALA A 155 -13.99 -6.97 3.91
C ALA A 155 -14.48 -8.42 3.76
N ILE A 156 -14.26 -9.04 2.60
CA ILE A 156 -14.58 -10.45 2.36
C ILE A 156 -13.84 -11.36 3.33
N HIS A 157 -12.56 -11.12 3.54
CA HIS A 157 -11.75 -11.89 4.49
C HIS A 157 -12.28 -11.78 5.93
N LYS A 158 -12.66 -10.57 6.36
CA LYS A 158 -13.28 -10.38 7.67
C LYS A 158 -14.61 -11.12 7.78
N LEU A 159 -15.49 -11.00 6.78
CA LEU A 159 -16.80 -11.68 6.77
C LEU A 159 -16.66 -13.20 6.77
N LYS A 160 -15.66 -13.73 6.07
CA LYS A 160 -15.43 -15.18 5.95
C LYS A 160 -14.78 -15.79 7.20
N ASN A 161 -13.92 -15.03 7.89
CA ASN A 161 -13.05 -15.57 8.93
C ASN A 161 -13.44 -15.14 10.35
N ARG A 162 -14.44 -14.28 10.50
CA ARG A 162 -14.87 -13.75 11.79
C ARG A 162 -16.29 -14.15 12.14
N ASP A 163 -16.54 -14.37 13.44
CA ASP A 163 -17.88 -14.48 13.98
C ASP A 163 -18.59 -13.11 13.91
N ARG A 164 -19.80 -13.09 13.37
CA ARG A 164 -20.54 -11.83 13.09
C ARG A 164 -20.93 -11.07 14.36
N LEU A 165 -21.14 -11.77 15.47
CA LEU A 165 -21.58 -11.17 16.71
C LEU A 165 -20.41 -10.55 17.50
N THR A 166 -19.35 -11.32 17.64
CA THR A 166 -18.25 -11.02 18.55
C THR A 166 -17.03 -10.40 17.86
N GLY A 167 -16.90 -10.57 16.55
CA GLY A 167 -15.71 -10.16 15.79
C GLY A 167 -14.48 -11.06 16.01
N LEU A 168 -14.54 -12.05 16.91
CA LEU A 168 -13.49 -13.04 17.07
C LEU A 168 -13.36 -13.93 15.82
N TYR A 169 -12.30 -14.72 15.72
CA TYR A 169 -12.23 -15.71 14.66
C TYR A 169 -13.41 -16.68 14.75
N ASN A 170 -13.95 -17.12 13.61
CA ASN A 170 -14.76 -18.31 13.62
C ASN A 170 -13.87 -19.56 13.79
N MET A 171 -14.48 -20.71 14.06
CA MET A 171 -13.74 -21.94 14.39
C MET A 171 -12.76 -22.36 13.28
N GLU A 172 -13.14 -22.22 12.01
CA GLU A 172 -12.30 -22.61 10.86
C GLU A 172 -11.06 -21.72 10.75
N ALA A 173 -11.26 -20.42 10.82
CA ALA A 173 -10.17 -19.45 10.76
C ALA A 173 -9.25 -19.53 11.99
N PHE A 174 -9.81 -19.83 13.16
CA PHE A 174 -9.03 -20.06 14.38
C PHE A 174 -8.12 -21.29 14.24
N ARG A 175 -8.63 -22.40 13.74
CA ARG A 175 -7.80 -23.60 13.48
C ARG A 175 -6.65 -23.31 12.52
N THR A 176 -6.95 -22.60 11.43
CA THR A 176 -5.93 -22.18 10.46
C THR A 176 -4.87 -21.31 11.13
N LYS A 177 -5.29 -20.34 11.96
CA LYS A 177 -4.39 -19.45 12.67
C LYS A 177 -3.53 -20.19 13.70
N LEU A 178 -4.11 -21.17 14.39
CA LEU A 178 -3.38 -22.00 15.35
C LEU A 178 -2.28 -22.81 14.67
N VAL A 179 -2.58 -23.45 13.55
CA VAL A 179 -1.57 -24.18 12.76
C VAL A 179 -0.44 -23.25 12.32
N GLN A 180 -0.77 -22.07 11.77
CA GLN A 180 0.24 -21.10 11.39
C GLN A 180 1.14 -20.64 12.54
N LEU A 181 0.60 -20.47 13.75
CA LEU A 181 1.36 -20.10 14.94
C LEU A 181 2.32 -21.21 15.35
N LEU A 182 1.89 -22.47 15.25
CA LEU A 182 2.71 -23.63 15.60
C LEU A 182 3.80 -23.93 14.54
N GLU A 183 3.51 -23.69 13.26
CA GLU A 183 4.47 -23.90 12.16
C GLU A 183 5.51 -22.78 12.03
N ALA A 184 5.16 -21.55 12.44
CA ALA A 184 6.07 -20.40 12.37
C ALA A 184 7.17 -20.41 13.44
N GLU A 185 7.19 -21.41 14.31
CA GLU A 185 8.11 -21.48 15.43
C GLU A 185 9.41 -22.19 15.03
N GLU A 186 10.49 -21.42 14.94
CA GLU A 186 11.83 -21.94 14.65
C GLU A 186 12.46 -22.68 15.84
N ASN A 187 12.00 -22.40 17.09
CA ASN A 187 12.50 -22.99 18.32
C ASN A 187 11.39 -23.44 19.27
N PRO A 188 10.82 -24.66 19.09
CA PRO A 188 9.72 -25.16 19.94
C PRO A 188 10.03 -25.27 21.44
N GLN A 189 11.30 -25.19 21.84
CA GLN A 189 11.72 -25.29 23.23
C GLN A 189 11.70 -23.97 24.00
N GLU A 190 11.62 -22.83 23.32
CA GLU A 190 11.69 -21.51 23.93
C GLU A 190 10.31 -20.89 24.19
N ASN A 191 9.29 -21.27 23.41
CA ASN A 191 7.95 -20.71 23.53
C ASN A 191 6.92 -21.79 23.92
N THR A 192 6.11 -21.50 24.90
CA THR A 192 5.02 -22.38 25.35
C THR A 192 3.68 -21.71 25.03
N TYR A 193 2.84 -22.40 24.27
CA TYR A 193 1.47 -21.97 24.00
C TYR A 193 0.51 -22.69 24.97
N ALA A 194 -0.50 -21.97 25.43
CA ALA A 194 -1.61 -22.53 26.17
C ALA A 194 -2.90 -22.33 25.39
N LEU A 195 -3.66 -23.41 25.20
CA LEU A 195 -5.01 -23.36 24.67
C LEU A 195 -5.99 -23.41 25.81
N THR A 196 -6.87 -22.41 25.92
CA THR A 196 -7.88 -22.32 26.96
C THR A 196 -9.26 -22.35 26.34
N MET A 197 -10.14 -23.22 26.87
CA MET A 197 -11.57 -23.21 26.56
C MET A 197 -12.29 -22.48 27.70
N VAL A 198 -13.16 -21.54 27.34
CA VAL A 198 -13.95 -20.75 28.28
C VAL A 198 -15.42 -20.92 27.96
N ASP A 199 -16.22 -21.19 28.98
CA ASP A 199 -17.68 -21.26 28.87
C ASP A 199 -18.33 -20.24 29.82
N VAL A 200 -19.48 -19.71 29.41
CA VAL A 200 -20.27 -18.77 30.20
C VAL A 200 -21.35 -19.55 30.95
N ASN A 201 -21.14 -19.75 32.25
CA ASN A 201 -22.08 -20.47 33.11
C ASN A 201 -23.48 -19.80 33.07
N ASN A 202 -24.50 -20.64 33.00
CA ASN A 202 -25.90 -20.23 33.01
C ASN A 202 -26.26 -19.21 31.87
N PHE A 203 -25.60 -19.28 30.72
CA PHE A 203 -25.88 -18.36 29.61
C PHE A 203 -27.34 -18.48 29.09
N SER A 204 -27.91 -19.71 29.11
CA SER A 204 -29.32 -19.94 28.78
C SER A 204 -30.25 -19.18 29.71
N TYR A 205 -29.95 -19.16 31.03
CA TYR A 205 -30.74 -18.40 32.01
C TYR A 205 -30.74 -16.89 31.70
N VAL A 206 -29.60 -16.35 31.26
CA VAL A 206 -29.55 -14.94 30.84
C VAL A 206 -30.47 -14.69 29.65
N ASN A 207 -30.42 -15.53 28.63
CA ASN A 207 -31.27 -15.38 27.45
C ASN A 207 -32.76 -15.51 27.77
N GLU A 208 -33.12 -16.46 28.65
CA GLU A 208 -34.51 -16.71 29.03
C GLU A 208 -35.12 -15.58 29.87
N ASN A 209 -34.34 -14.99 30.78
CA ASN A 209 -34.83 -13.98 31.72
C ASN A 209 -34.61 -12.54 31.29
N PHE A 210 -33.58 -12.27 30.46
CA PHE A 210 -33.20 -10.92 30.04
C PHE A 210 -33.23 -10.71 28.53
N GLY A 211 -33.54 -11.75 27.77
CA GLY A 211 -33.64 -11.71 26.32
C GLY A 211 -32.31 -11.92 25.61
N ALA A 212 -32.37 -12.33 24.35
CA ALA A 212 -31.21 -12.64 23.51
C ALA A 212 -30.29 -11.43 23.30
N GLU A 213 -30.81 -10.21 23.28
CA GLU A 213 -30.00 -8.98 23.15
C GLU A 213 -29.05 -8.78 24.32
N MET A 214 -29.47 -9.15 25.53
CA MET A 214 -28.59 -9.11 26.71
C MET A 214 -27.46 -10.16 26.60
N GLY A 215 -27.80 -11.39 26.20
CA GLY A 215 -26.80 -12.44 25.94
C GLY A 215 -25.79 -12.02 24.86
N ASP A 216 -26.26 -11.46 23.78
CA ASP A 216 -25.40 -10.92 22.71
C ASP A 216 -24.48 -9.82 23.23
N SER A 217 -24.97 -8.94 24.10
CA SER A 217 -24.17 -7.87 24.71
C SER A 217 -23.08 -8.44 25.61
N ILE A 218 -23.37 -9.48 26.40
CA ILE A 218 -22.39 -10.18 27.24
C ILE A 218 -21.28 -10.81 26.38
N LEU A 219 -21.65 -11.48 25.29
CA LEU A 219 -20.67 -12.11 24.38
C LEU A 219 -19.78 -11.06 23.71
N LYS A 220 -20.34 -9.93 23.30
CA LYS A 220 -19.58 -8.80 22.74
C LYS A 220 -18.59 -8.22 23.76
N GLU A 221 -19.02 -8.01 25.00
CA GLU A 221 -18.13 -7.46 26.02
C GLU A 221 -17.03 -8.44 26.41
N PHE A 222 -17.36 -9.73 26.48
CA PHE A 222 -16.38 -10.79 26.74
C PHE A 222 -15.32 -10.84 25.63
N SER A 223 -15.73 -10.72 24.35
CA SER A 223 -14.78 -10.69 23.24
C SER A 223 -13.82 -9.49 23.32
N ARG A 224 -14.31 -8.32 23.70
CA ARG A 224 -13.48 -7.12 23.93
C ARG A 224 -12.47 -7.31 25.05
N LEU A 225 -12.86 -8.01 26.11
CA LEU A 225 -11.93 -8.35 27.21
C LEU A 225 -10.79 -9.26 26.74
N LEU A 226 -11.08 -10.24 25.90
CA LEU A 226 -10.05 -11.11 25.32
C LEU A 226 -9.07 -10.32 24.46
N GLU A 227 -9.55 -9.42 23.61
CA GLU A 227 -8.70 -8.56 22.78
C GLU A 227 -7.77 -7.67 23.62
N ARG A 228 -8.29 -7.06 24.69
CA ARG A 228 -7.49 -6.23 25.63
C ARG A 228 -6.39 -7.02 26.34
N LYS A 229 -6.59 -8.31 26.59
CA LYS A 229 -5.63 -9.18 27.28
C LYS A 229 -4.51 -9.71 26.38
N LYS A 230 -4.40 -9.22 25.13
CA LYS A 230 -3.37 -9.63 24.17
C LYS A 230 -3.34 -11.14 23.91
N VAL A 231 -4.49 -11.77 23.90
CA VAL A 231 -4.61 -13.18 23.51
C VAL A 231 -4.17 -13.28 22.03
N MET A 232 -3.31 -14.24 21.71
CA MET A 232 -2.74 -14.38 20.36
C MET A 232 -3.81 -14.70 19.31
N ALA A 233 -4.79 -15.54 19.67
CA ALA A 233 -5.98 -15.81 18.87
C ALA A 233 -7.12 -16.26 19.78
N ALA A 234 -8.35 -15.87 19.44
CA ALA A 234 -9.56 -16.34 20.11
C ALA A 234 -10.66 -16.58 19.06
N CYS A 235 -11.52 -17.58 19.31
CA CYS A 235 -12.66 -17.87 18.46
C CYS A 235 -13.94 -18.05 19.29
N ARG A 236 -15.07 -17.96 18.59
CA ARG A 236 -16.39 -18.37 19.05
C ARG A 236 -16.90 -19.49 18.17
#